data_59c0fe8b27164decce8c85120de7f98b
#
_entry.id   59c0fe8b27164decce8c85120de7f98b
#
_cell.length_a   1.000
_cell.length_b   1.000
_cell.length_c   1.000
_cell.angle_alpha   90.00
_cell.angle_beta   90.00
_cell.angle_gamma   90.00
#
_symmetry.space_group_name_H-M   'P 1'
#
loop_
_entity.id
_entity.type
_entity.pdbx_description
1 polymer ?
#
loop_
_entity_poly.entity_id
_entity_poly.type
_entity_poly.pdbx_seq_one_letter_code
_entity_poly.pdbx_strand_id
1 'polypeptide(L)'
;MKIGLLSDTHSYLDPKVFEYFSECNEIWHAGDIGDISVCDQLADFKPLMAVHGNIDNQEIRITYPEEQLFEREGFKIWITHIGGYPPKYNSKVRKKLQEIKPDIFICGHSHILKVISDPNINGLLHLNPGACGKHGFHQVKTLLRFDLNDKKISNMQVIEIGKRA
;
A
#
# COMPACT_ATOMS: atom_id res chain seq x y z
N MET A 1 -8.13 -12.08 8.90
CA MET A 1 -7.06 -11.10 9.15
C MET A 1 -7.46 -9.75 8.56
N LYS A 2 -7.49 -8.68 9.35
CA LYS A 2 -7.88 -7.33 8.88
C LYS A 2 -6.62 -6.52 8.59
N ILE A 3 -6.56 -5.92 7.41
CA ILE A 3 -5.41 -5.18 6.90
C ILE A 3 -5.75 -3.70 6.76
N GLY A 4 -4.83 -2.84 7.23
CA GLY A 4 -4.80 -1.42 6.90
C GLY A 4 -3.73 -1.15 5.85
N LEU A 5 -4.09 -0.50 4.75
CA LEU A 5 -3.16 -0.17 3.67
C LEU A 5 -3.13 1.33 3.42
N LEU A 6 -1.92 1.90 3.42
CA LEU A 6 -1.65 3.31 3.14
C LEU A 6 -0.40 3.48 2.27
N SER A 7 -0.22 4.67 1.71
CA SER A 7 0.94 5.06 0.91
C SER A 7 1.13 6.57 0.90
N ASP A 8 2.31 7.01 0.46
CA ASP A 8 2.58 8.40 0.13
C ASP A 8 2.29 9.36 1.30
N THR A 9 2.83 9.02 2.46
CA THR A 9 2.70 9.83 3.69
C THR A 9 3.55 11.11 3.65
N HIS A 10 4.68 11.08 2.93
CA HIS A 10 5.58 12.24 2.78
C HIS A 10 5.84 12.96 4.10
N SER A 11 6.30 12.24 5.11
CA SER A 11 6.62 12.71 6.46
C SER A 11 5.40 13.17 7.30
N TYR A 12 4.17 13.02 6.79
CA TYR A 12 2.96 13.37 7.52
C TYR A 12 2.09 12.14 7.79
N LEU A 13 1.87 11.84 9.06
CA LEU A 13 0.95 10.79 9.50
C LEU A 13 -0.27 11.42 10.18
N ASP A 14 -1.43 11.29 9.53
CA ASP A 14 -2.69 11.80 10.09
C ASP A 14 -3.09 10.96 11.33
N PRO A 15 -3.38 11.57 12.47
CA PRO A 15 -3.80 10.84 13.68
C PRO A 15 -5.01 9.93 13.47
N LYS A 16 -5.88 10.23 12.51
CA LYS A 16 -7.02 9.38 12.14
C LYS A 16 -6.62 8.00 11.63
N VAL A 17 -5.39 7.82 11.13
CA VAL A 17 -4.87 6.51 10.74
C VAL A 17 -4.97 5.53 11.89
N PHE A 18 -4.60 5.92 13.09
CA PHE A 18 -4.66 5.09 14.29
C PHE A 18 -6.09 4.71 14.68
N GLU A 19 -7.02 5.66 14.52
CA GLU A 19 -8.45 5.40 14.75
C GLU A 19 -9.00 4.34 13.77
N TYR A 20 -8.81 4.58 12.47
CA TYR A 20 -9.34 3.69 11.43
C TYR A 20 -8.65 2.32 11.39
N PHE A 21 -7.38 2.24 11.79
CA PHE A 21 -6.63 0.99 11.81
C PHE A 21 -6.58 0.31 13.19
N SER A 22 -7.34 0.81 14.17
CA SER A 22 -7.36 0.25 15.54
C SER A 22 -7.68 -1.25 15.58
N GLU A 23 -8.60 -1.70 14.73
CA GLU A 23 -8.98 -3.12 14.62
C GLU A 23 -8.14 -3.92 13.62
N CYS A 24 -7.18 -3.29 12.91
CA CYS A 24 -6.33 -4.01 11.97
C CYS A 24 -5.35 -4.92 12.71
N ASN A 25 -5.07 -6.07 12.11
CA ASN A 25 -4.05 -6.99 12.60
C ASN A 25 -2.66 -6.61 12.09
N GLU A 26 -2.59 -6.00 10.92
CA GLU A 26 -1.35 -5.64 10.25
C GLU A 26 -1.55 -4.37 9.43
N ILE A 27 -0.51 -3.56 9.30
CA ILE A 27 -0.49 -2.35 8.44
C ILE A 27 0.50 -2.58 7.31
N TRP A 28 0.11 -2.19 6.09
CA TRP A 28 0.98 -2.21 4.91
C TRP A 28 1.16 -0.79 4.38
N HIS A 29 2.44 -0.41 4.12
CA HIS A 29 2.80 0.90 3.59
C HIS A 29 3.50 0.75 2.23
N ALA A 30 2.90 1.32 1.19
CA ALA A 30 3.36 1.15 -0.19
C ALA A 30 4.38 2.22 -0.65
N GLY A 31 5.16 2.81 0.27
CA GLY A 31 6.31 3.69 -0.05
C GLY A 31 6.01 5.18 -0.04
N ASP A 32 7.06 5.97 -0.31
CA ASP A 32 7.12 7.42 -0.12
C ASP A 32 6.74 7.81 1.32
N ILE A 33 7.50 7.23 2.25
CA ILE A 33 7.34 7.38 3.69
C ILE A 33 7.72 8.81 4.11
N GLY A 34 8.90 9.28 3.67
CA GLY A 34 9.45 10.60 3.92
C GLY A 34 10.35 10.66 5.16
N ASP A 35 9.79 10.49 6.35
CA ASP A 35 10.52 10.45 7.61
C ASP A 35 10.35 9.09 8.27
N ILE A 36 11.44 8.53 8.82
CA ILE A 36 11.43 7.19 9.45
C ILE A 36 10.46 7.12 10.63
N SER A 37 10.24 8.23 11.33
CA SER A 37 9.31 8.32 12.47
C SER A 37 7.87 7.96 12.11
N VAL A 38 7.48 8.06 10.83
CA VAL A 38 6.18 7.58 10.34
C VAL A 38 6.08 6.07 10.50
N CYS A 39 7.11 5.35 10.06
CA CYS A 39 7.14 3.90 10.20
C CYS A 39 7.33 3.46 11.65
N ASP A 40 8.12 4.18 12.44
CA ASP A 40 8.27 3.88 13.87
C ASP A 40 6.92 3.95 14.58
N GLN A 41 6.15 5.01 14.38
CA GLN A 41 4.81 5.15 14.96
C GLN A 41 3.84 4.06 14.49
N LEU A 42 3.89 3.68 13.22
CA LEU A 42 3.05 2.61 12.69
C LEU A 42 3.46 1.24 13.24
N ALA A 43 4.76 0.96 13.34
CA ALA A 43 5.29 -0.29 13.86
C ALA A 43 5.06 -0.48 15.36
N ASP A 44 5.12 0.61 16.13
CA ASP A 44 4.76 0.61 17.55
C ASP A 44 3.26 0.33 17.76
N PHE A 45 2.44 0.71 16.78
CA PHE A 45 0.99 0.53 16.86
C PHE A 45 0.53 -0.86 16.40
N LYS A 46 1.03 -1.36 15.27
CA LYS A 46 0.67 -2.67 14.69
C LYS A 46 1.86 -3.26 13.91
N PRO A 47 1.91 -4.58 13.72
CA PRO A 47 2.87 -5.19 12.79
C PRO A 47 2.85 -4.48 11.44
N LEU A 48 4.02 -4.06 10.96
CA LEU A 48 4.17 -3.24 9.76
C LEU A 48 4.92 -4.00 8.67
N MET A 49 4.32 -4.04 7.47
CA MET A 49 5.00 -4.39 6.22
C MET A 49 5.14 -3.10 5.39
N ALA A 50 6.36 -2.70 5.06
CA ALA A 50 6.58 -1.47 4.30
C ALA A 50 7.63 -1.66 3.20
N VAL A 51 7.52 -0.87 2.14
CA VAL A 51 8.55 -0.71 1.13
C VAL A 51 8.97 0.76 1.09
N HIS A 52 10.20 1.05 0.65
CA HIS A 52 10.57 2.43 0.39
C HIS A 52 10.06 2.89 -0.99
N GLY A 53 9.85 4.21 -1.14
CA GLY A 53 9.55 4.86 -2.40
C GLY A 53 10.73 5.66 -2.96
N ASN A 54 10.46 6.43 -4.01
CA ASN A 54 11.51 7.18 -4.71
C ASN A 54 12.01 8.40 -3.94
N ILE A 55 11.20 8.99 -3.06
CA ILE A 55 11.62 10.15 -2.26
C ILE A 55 12.33 9.77 -0.96
N ASP A 56 12.29 8.50 -0.59
CA ASP A 56 12.79 8.02 0.70
C ASP A 56 14.32 8.08 0.76
N ASN A 57 14.83 8.54 1.90
CA ASN A 57 16.25 8.70 2.18
C ASN A 57 16.96 7.35 2.45
N GLN A 58 18.28 7.41 2.64
CA GLN A 58 19.10 6.22 2.86
C GLN A 58 18.70 5.42 4.11
N GLU A 59 18.32 6.08 5.20
CA GLU A 59 17.89 5.44 6.43
C GLU A 59 16.67 4.55 6.22
N ILE A 60 15.66 5.08 5.52
CA ILE A 60 14.44 4.32 5.17
C ILE A 60 14.78 3.18 4.21
N ARG A 61 15.64 3.42 3.20
CA ARG A 61 16.04 2.40 2.23
C ARG A 61 16.84 1.23 2.82
N ILE A 62 17.59 1.47 3.87
CA ILE A 62 18.29 0.40 4.61
C ILE A 62 17.31 -0.41 5.46
N THR A 63 16.31 0.26 6.04
CA THR A 63 15.35 -0.37 6.94
C THR A 63 14.25 -1.13 6.20
N TYR A 64 13.74 -0.56 5.09
CA TYR A 64 12.65 -1.13 4.30
C TYR A 64 13.10 -1.41 2.86
N PRO A 65 12.82 -2.59 2.29
CA PRO A 65 13.24 -2.95 0.95
C PRO A 65 12.46 -2.17 -0.14
N GLU A 66 12.96 -2.19 -1.37
CA GLU A 66 12.27 -1.62 -2.55
C GLU A 66 10.95 -2.34 -2.86
N GLU A 67 10.91 -3.63 -2.58
CA GLU A 67 9.74 -4.48 -2.82
C GLU A 67 9.65 -5.59 -1.78
N GLN A 68 8.44 -6.04 -1.51
CA GLN A 68 8.18 -7.19 -0.66
C GLN A 68 7.27 -8.21 -1.35
N LEU A 69 7.63 -9.47 -1.22
CA LEU A 69 6.84 -10.62 -1.64
C LEU A 69 6.60 -11.50 -0.43
N PHE A 70 5.35 -11.72 -0.06
CA PHE A 70 4.98 -12.50 1.12
C PHE A 70 3.61 -13.14 0.96
N GLU A 71 3.24 -14.01 1.89
CA GLU A 71 1.94 -14.68 1.90
C GLU A 71 1.15 -14.33 3.16
N ARG A 72 -0.16 -14.10 3.00
CA ARG A 72 -1.14 -13.93 4.09
C ARG A 72 -2.46 -14.60 3.71
N GLU A 73 -3.02 -15.41 4.61
CA GLU A 73 -4.31 -16.08 4.40
C GLU A 73 -4.41 -16.82 3.05
N GLY A 74 -3.28 -17.43 2.62
CA GLY A 74 -3.16 -18.12 1.35
C GLY A 74 -2.97 -17.24 0.12
N PHE A 75 -3.03 -15.91 0.23
CA PHE A 75 -2.72 -15.00 -0.86
C PHE A 75 -1.23 -14.74 -0.98
N LYS A 76 -0.72 -14.80 -2.21
CA LYS A 76 0.61 -14.29 -2.56
C LYS A 76 0.49 -12.80 -2.86
N ILE A 77 1.19 -11.98 -2.09
CA ILE A 77 1.10 -10.52 -2.12
C ILE A 77 2.45 -9.95 -2.52
N TRP A 78 2.43 -9.04 -3.49
CA TRP A 78 3.61 -8.29 -3.90
C TRP A 78 3.37 -6.80 -3.77
N ILE A 79 4.26 -6.13 -3.05
CA ILE A 79 4.24 -4.67 -2.85
C ILE A 79 5.51 -4.07 -3.47
N THR A 80 5.35 -3.01 -4.26
CA THR A 80 6.42 -2.11 -4.68
C THR A 80 5.85 -0.71 -4.84
N HIS A 81 6.67 0.35 -4.69
CA HIS A 81 6.13 1.70 -4.71
C HIS A 81 5.65 2.13 -6.11
N ILE A 82 6.49 1.98 -7.15
CA ILE A 82 6.19 2.43 -8.51
C ILE A 82 5.73 1.27 -9.37
N GLY A 83 4.42 1.16 -9.60
CA GLY A 83 3.84 0.03 -10.33
C GLY A 83 3.15 0.37 -11.63
N GLY A 84 2.58 1.54 -11.74
CA GLY A 84 1.59 1.85 -12.78
C GLY A 84 0.21 1.29 -12.42
N TYR A 85 -0.60 0.96 -13.40
CA TYR A 85 -1.97 0.46 -13.20
C TYR A 85 -2.44 -0.35 -14.42
N PRO A 86 -3.45 -1.23 -14.27
CA PRO A 86 -4.01 -1.96 -15.41
C PRO A 86 -4.60 -1.03 -16.48
N PRO A 87 -4.37 -1.23 -17.77
CA PRO A 87 -3.43 -2.17 -18.38
C PRO A 87 -2.01 -1.59 -18.56
N LYS A 88 -1.73 -0.41 -17.98
CA LYS A 88 -0.52 0.41 -18.20
C LYS A 88 0.51 0.23 -17.07
N TYR A 89 0.85 -1.01 -16.73
CA TYR A 89 2.00 -1.27 -15.88
C TYR A 89 3.31 -0.84 -16.56
N ASN A 90 4.30 -0.37 -15.78
CA ASN A 90 5.63 -0.20 -16.35
C ASN A 90 6.22 -1.56 -16.77
N SER A 91 7.20 -1.54 -17.70
CA SER A 91 7.73 -2.76 -18.31
C SER A 91 8.37 -3.73 -17.30
N LYS A 92 9.09 -3.21 -16.30
CA LYS A 92 9.72 -3.99 -15.22
C LYS A 92 8.65 -4.72 -14.39
N VAL A 93 7.62 -3.98 -13.98
CA VAL A 93 6.51 -4.54 -13.20
C VAL A 93 5.73 -5.57 -14.00
N ARG A 94 5.41 -5.29 -15.26
CA ARG A 94 4.69 -6.24 -16.13
C ARG A 94 5.43 -7.56 -16.24
N LYS A 95 6.75 -7.54 -16.45
CA LYS A 95 7.58 -8.75 -16.50
C LYS A 95 7.52 -9.52 -15.18
N LYS A 96 7.72 -8.83 -14.05
CA LYS A 96 7.64 -9.45 -12.72
C LYS A 96 6.26 -10.01 -12.39
N LEU A 97 5.17 -9.35 -12.77
CA LEU A 97 3.82 -9.87 -12.59
C LEU A 97 3.62 -11.22 -13.29
N GLN A 98 4.22 -11.39 -14.47
CA GLN A 98 4.19 -12.67 -15.20
C GLN A 98 5.04 -13.76 -14.55
N GLU A 99 6.17 -13.39 -13.94
CA GLU A 99 7.10 -14.30 -13.26
C GLU A 99 6.59 -14.70 -11.87
N ILE A 100 6.21 -13.71 -11.05
CA ILE A 100 5.79 -13.88 -9.65
C ILE A 100 4.38 -14.47 -9.57
N LYS A 101 3.48 -14.01 -10.45
CA LYS A 101 2.04 -14.34 -10.44
C LYS A 101 1.42 -14.14 -9.05
N PRO A 102 1.47 -12.91 -8.51
CA PRO A 102 0.83 -12.63 -7.23
C PRO A 102 -0.70 -12.65 -7.38
N ASP A 103 -1.39 -12.93 -6.29
CA ASP A 103 -2.85 -12.78 -6.21
C ASP A 103 -3.23 -11.31 -6.00
N ILE A 104 -2.41 -10.58 -5.22
CA ILE A 104 -2.60 -9.16 -4.91
C ILE A 104 -1.31 -8.40 -5.24
N PHE A 105 -1.44 -7.36 -6.05
CA PHE A 105 -0.35 -6.42 -6.35
C PHE A 105 -0.68 -5.04 -5.78
N ILE A 106 0.24 -4.47 -5.02
CA ILE A 106 0.06 -3.20 -4.33
C ILE A 106 1.14 -2.22 -4.75
N CYS A 107 0.74 -1.00 -5.07
CA CYS A 107 1.67 0.11 -5.32
C CYS A 107 1.10 1.45 -4.82
N GLY A 108 1.92 2.50 -4.86
CA GLY A 108 1.59 3.88 -4.53
C GLY A 108 1.94 4.84 -5.67
N HIS A 109 2.68 5.89 -5.35
CA HIS A 109 3.34 6.85 -6.26
C HIS A 109 2.40 7.76 -7.06
N SER A 110 1.37 7.24 -7.69
CA SER A 110 0.44 8.05 -8.49
C SER A 110 -0.48 8.92 -7.65
N HIS A 111 -0.59 8.68 -6.36
CA HIS A 111 -1.57 9.29 -5.44
C HIS A 111 -3.02 9.07 -5.85
N ILE A 112 -3.28 8.14 -6.77
CA ILE A 112 -4.60 7.86 -7.31
C ILE A 112 -5.11 6.54 -6.76
N LEU A 113 -6.16 6.62 -5.96
CA LEU A 113 -6.86 5.45 -5.44
C LEU A 113 -7.32 4.54 -6.59
N LYS A 114 -6.96 3.26 -6.51
CA LYS A 114 -7.42 2.21 -7.43
C LYS A 114 -7.62 0.89 -6.70
N VAL A 115 -8.77 0.29 -6.93
CA VAL A 115 -9.09 -1.09 -6.52
C VAL A 115 -9.66 -1.77 -7.75
N ILE A 116 -8.84 -2.55 -8.46
CA ILE A 116 -9.19 -3.09 -9.78
C ILE A 116 -8.77 -4.55 -9.86
N SER A 117 -9.70 -5.43 -10.27
CA SER A 117 -9.36 -6.77 -10.70
C SER A 117 -8.90 -6.74 -12.16
N ASP A 118 -7.69 -7.23 -12.44
CA ASP A 118 -7.15 -7.31 -13.79
C ASP A 118 -7.37 -8.71 -14.39
N PRO A 119 -8.36 -8.88 -15.29
CA PRO A 119 -8.65 -10.18 -15.87
C PRO A 119 -7.54 -10.68 -16.82
N ASN A 120 -6.68 -9.78 -17.30
CA ASN A 120 -5.59 -10.13 -18.22
C ASN A 120 -4.38 -10.74 -17.50
N ILE A 121 -4.33 -10.65 -16.18
CA ILE A 121 -3.26 -11.22 -15.34
C ILE A 121 -3.87 -12.13 -14.28
N ASN A 122 -4.45 -13.27 -14.70
CA ASN A 122 -4.99 -14.31 -13.81
C ASN A 122 -5.93 -13.79 -12.70
N GLY A 123 -6.72 -12.74 -12.99
CA GLY A 123 -7.60 -12.15 -12.00
C GLY A 123 -6.88 -11.42 -10.85
N LEU A 124 -5.66 -10.96 -11.10
CA LEU A 124 -4.88 -10.17 -10.16
C LEU A 124 -5.71 -9.02 -9.56
N LEU A 125 -5.72 -8.91 -8.24
CA LEU A 125 -6.24 -7.72 -7.59
C LEU A 125 -5.13 -6.66 -7.50
N HIS A 126 -5.33 -5.55 -8.21
CA HIS A 126 -4.47 -4.37 -8.13
C HIS A 126 -5.01 -3.38 -7.12
N LEU A 127 -4.18 -2.98 -6.15
CA LEU A 127 -4.51 -2.00 -5.13
C LEU A 127 -3.53 -0.83 -5.17
N ASN A 128 -4.06 0.38 -5.15
CA ASN A 128 -3.35 1.60 -4.80
C ASN A 128 -4.23 2.36 -3.80
N PRO A 129 -3.77 2.60 -2.56
CA PRO A 129 -4.60 3.24 -1.54
C PRO A 129 -4.82 4.74 -1.77
N GLY A 130 -4.20 5.32 -2.81
CA GLY A 130 -4.07 6.76 -2.93
C GLY A 130 -3.02 7.31 -1.98
N ALA A 131 -3.00 8.61 -1.76
CA ALA A 131 -2.05 9.24 -0.84
C ALA A 131 -2.70 9.55 0.51
N CYS A 132 -1.99 9.22 1.58
CA CYS A 132 -2.38 9.49 2.96
C CYS A 132 -1.80 10.82 3.47
N GLY A 133 -0.74 11.33 2.84
CA GLY A 133 -0.03 12.55 3.23
C GLY A 133 -0.65 13.83 2.68
N LYS A 134 0.08 14.94 2.89
CA LYS A 134 -0.33 16.29 2.45
C LYS A 134 0.37 16.76 1.18
N HIS A 135 1.31 16.00 0.65
CA HIS A 135 2.07 16.36 -0.54
C HIS A 135 1.52 15.68 -1.80
N GLY A 136 1.41 16.41 -2.91
CA GLY A 136 0.99 15.87 -4.20
C GLY A 136 -0.25 16.54 -4.79
N PHE A 137 -0.85 15.92 -5.80
CA PHE A 137 -1.98 16.46 -6.57
C PHE A 137 -3.35 15.96 -6.12
N HIS A 138 -3.40 14.99 -5.23
CA HIS A 138 -4.67 14.47 -4.70
C HIS A 138 -5.40 15.53 -3.87
N GLN A 139 -6.71 15.51 -3.91
CA GLN A 139 -7.54 16.47 -3.16
C GLN A 139 -7.95 15.92 -1.79
N VAL A 140 -8.10 14.61 -1.69
CA VAL A 140 -8.55 13.89 -0.50
C VAL A 140 -7.51 12.85 -0.12
N LYS A 141 -7.19 12.78 1.16
CA LYS A 141 -6.33 11.73 1.73
C LYS A 141 -7.13 10.45 1.90
N THR A 142 -6.59 9.33 1.43
CA THR A 142 -7.29 8.04 1.43
C THR A 142 -6.46 6.93 2.04
N LEU A 143 -7.17 5.93 2.56
CA LEU A 143 -6.66 4.66 3.07
C LEU A 143 -7.53 3.53 2.52
N LEU A 144 -7.00 2.32 2.50
CA LEU A 144 -7.78 1.10 2.30
C LEU A 144 -7.78 0.25 3.57
N ARG A 145 -8.91 -0.38 3.84
CA ARG A 145 -9.04 -1.40 4.88
C ARG A 145 -9.85 -2.57 4.34
N PHE A 146 -9.39 -3.80 4.57
CA PHE A 146 -10.05 -5.00 4.07
C PHE A 146 -9.70 -6.21 4.93
N ASP A 147 -10.50 -7.26 4.79
CA ASP A 147 -10.28 -8.53 5.46
C ASP A 147 -9.77 -9.58 4.47
N LEU A 148 -8.76 -10.34 4.90
CA LEU A 148 -8.29 -11.55 4.26
C LEU A 148 -8.66 -12.75 5.13
N ASN A 149 -9.21 -13.80 4.55
CA ASN A 149 -9.52 -15.03 5.24
C ASN A 149 -9.60 -16.20 4.26
N ASP A 150 -8.67 -17.13 4.35
CA ASP A 150 -8.64 -18.37 3.56
C ASP A 150 -8.94 -18.14 2.07
N LYS A 151 -8.09 -17.38 1.39
CA LYS A 151 -8.24 -17.01 -0.05
C LYS A 151 -9.51 -16.21 -0.38
N LYS A 152 -10.12 -15.57 0.60
CA LYS A 152 -11.27 -14.66 0.39
C LYS A 152 -10.93 -13.26 0.86
N ILE A 153 -11.28 -12.27 0.03
CA ILE A 153 -11.20 -10.86 0.37
C ILE A 153 -12.62 -10.36 0.63
N SER A 154 -12.81 -9.69 1.74
CA SER A 154 -14.11 -9.12 2.12
C SER A 154 -13.96 -7.77 2.80
N ASN A 155 -15.07 -7.08 2.99
CA ASN A 155 -15.13 -5.79 3.69
C ASN A 155 -14.13 -4.76 3.18
N MET A 156 -13.89 -4.74 1.85
CA MET A 156 -13.03 -3.73 1.22
C MET A 156 -13.65 -2.35 1.40
N GLN A 157 -12.93 -1.46 2.07
CA GLN A 157 -13.36 -0.11 2.37
C GLN A 157 -12.33 0.89 1.87
N VAL A 158 -12.81 1.92 1.19
CA VAL A 158 -12.08 3.16 0.94
C VAL A 158 -12.42 4.12 2.07
N ILE A 159 -11.41 4.62 2.76
CA ILE A 159 -11.57 5.54 3.90
C ILE A 159 -10.99 6.89 3.50
N GLU A 160 -11.85 7.90 3.44
CA GLU A 160 -11.44 9.28 3.25
C GLU A 160 -11.18 9.92 4.61
N ILE A 161 -9.93 10.31 4.89
CA ILE A 161 -9.53 10.87 6.19
C ILE A 161 -9.51 12.40 6.21
N GLY A 162 -9.93 13.01 5.12
CA GLY A 162 -10.07 14.47 4.99
C GLY A 162 -9.34 15.04 3.79
N LYS A 163 -9.49 16.34 3.59
CA LYS A 163 -8.81 17.06 2.52
C LYS A 163 -7.30 17.01 2.71
N ARG A 164 -6.55 17.10 1.60
CA ARG A 164 -5.08 17.16 1.62
C ARG A 164 -4.55 18.39 2.38
N ALA A 165 -5.21 19.52 2.16
CA ALA A 165 -4.87 20.81 2.78
C ALA A 165 -6.07 21.40 3.50
#